data_ded550044547457d26b95c7088897891
#
_entry.id   ded550044547457d26b95c7088897891
#
_cell.length_a   1.000
_cell.length_b   1.000
_cell.length_c   1.000
_cell.angle_alpha   90.00
_cell.angle_beta   90.00
_cell.angle_gamma   90.00
#
_symmetry.space_group_name_H-M   'P 1'
#
loop_
_entity.id
_entity.type
_entity.pdbx_description
1 polymer ?
#
loop_
_entity_poly.entity_id
_entity_poly.type
_entity_poly.pdbx_seq_one_letter_code
_entity_poly.pdbx_strand_id
1 'polypeptide(L)'
;MAQVITNSGHDDMIHDAGIDYYGRRLATCSSDKTIKIFELEGDSHRLIETLKGHEGAVWCVSWAHPKFGTILASSSYDGKVLIWREQGSAASTGSSWSRVFDFSLHTASVNMVSWAPHEIGCVLACASSDGHVSVLEFRDNSWTHQIFHAHGMGVNSVSWAPAAVPGSIISPARGGTGQVRRFVTGGSDNLVKIWDYNPESKTYTTSNVLEGHTDWVRDVAWSPSILSRSYIASASQDKTVRIWTSDPSSPNVWTSTQLEFDAVVWRVSWSLSGNVLAVSGGDNKVSLWKENLKGQWEKVKDIEE
;
A
#
# COMPACT_ATOMS: atom_id res chain seq x y z
N MET A 1 -10.50 -13.33 19.59
CA MET A 1 -10.53 -11.99 20.23
C MET A 1 -9.49 -11.14 19.53
N ALA A 2 -9.74 -9.87 19.28
CA ALA A 2 -8.71 -8.97 18.76
C ALA A 2 -7.67 -8.72 19.88
N GLN A 3 -6.40 -8.73 19.53
CA GLN A 3 -5.33 -8.40 20.47
C GLN A 3 -5.13 -6.89 20.46
N VAL A 4 -5.21 -6.25 21.61
CA VAL A 4 -5.01 -4.81 21.75
C VAL A 4 -3.61 -4.53 22.29
N ILE A 5 -2.83 -3.73 21.59
CA ILE A 5 -1.56 -3.20 22.07
C ILE A 5 -1.84 -1.93 22.86
N THR A 6 -1.92 -2.04 24.18
CA THR A 6 -2.30 -0.93 25.08
C THR A 6 -1.17 0.07 25.31
N ASN A 7 0.08 -0.30 25.06
CA ASN A 7 1.25 0.58 25.22
C ASN A 7 2.17 0.46 24.00
N SER A 8 1.90 1.25 23.00
CA SER A 8 2.74 1.35 21.79
C SER A 8 4.07 2.10 22.08
N GLY A 9 4.14 2.85 23.16
CA GLY A 9 5.27 3.73 23.48
C GLY A 9 5.45 4.92 22.55
N HIS A 10 4.54 5.16 21.59
CA HIS A 10 4.51 6.40 20.82
C HIS A 10 3.97 7.56 21.66
N ASP A 11 4.54 8.75 21.44
CA ASP A 11 4.18 9.97 22.15
C ASP A 11 3.06 10.78 21.45
N ASP A 12 2.63 10.34 20.23
CA ASP A 12 1.63 11.00 19.41
C ASP A 12 0.86 9.97 18.54
N MET A 13 -0.09 10.43 17.74
CA MET A 13 -0.95 9.59 16.91
C MET A 13 -0.17 8.62 16.01
N ILE A 14 -0.64 7.38 15.99
CA ILE A 14 -0.16 6.34 15.08
C ILE A 14 -0.96 6.43 13.78
N HIS A 15 -0.27 6.46 12.64
CA HIS A 15 -0.89 6.62 11.34
C HIS A 15 -0.98 5.33 10.54
N ASP A 16 -0.01 4.43 10.74
CA ASP A 16 0.03 3.18 10.01
C ASP A 16 0.70 2.08 10.83
N ALA A 17 0.34 0.83 10.50
CA ALA A 17 0.88 -0.37 11.10
C ALA A 17 0.99 -1.48 10.06
N GLY A 18 2.17 -2.06 9.92
CA GLY A 18 2.45 -3.13 8.97
C GLY A 18 3.06 -4.36 9.63
N ILE A 19 2.51 -5.52 9.36
CA ILE A 19 3.05 -6.81 9.78
C ILE A 19 4.00 -7.32 8.69
N ASP A 20 5.13 -7.90 9.08
CA ASP A 20 6.09 -8.49 8.14
C ASP A 20 5.54 -9.76 7.47
N TYR A 21 6.25 -10.25 6.44
CA TYR A 21 5.86 -11.43 5.66
C TYR A 21 5.60 -12.69 6.50
N TYR A 22 6.33 -12.85 7.61
CA TYR A 22 6.22 -14.03 8.47
C TYR A 22 5.23 -13.88 9.63
N GLY A 23 4.62 -12.69 9.80
CA GLY A 23 3.74 -12.39 10.91
C GLY A 23 4.45 -12.31 12.27
N ARG A 24 5.76 -12.08 12.27
CA ARG A 24 6.60 -12.06 13.49
C ARG A 24 6.97 -10.66 13.94
N ARG A 25 6.86 -9.68 13.07
CA ARG A 25 7.21 -8.30 13.36
C ARG A 25 6.10 -7.36 12.96
N LEU A 26 5.88 -6.36 13.78
CA LEU A 26 4.98 -5.25 13.52
C LEU A 26 5.80 -3.97 13.49
N ALA A 27 5.69 -3.20 12.42
CA ALA A 27 6.18 -1.82 12.38
C ALA A 27 5.01 -0.87 12.53
N THR A 28 5.16 0.16 13.36
CA THR A 28 4.18 1.26 13.52
C THR A 28 4.87 2.58 13.27
N CYS A 29 4.13 3.58 12.75
CA CYS A 29 4.66 4.92 12.54
C CYS A 29 3.71 5.99 13.08
N SER A 30 4.27 7.14 13.47
CA SER A 30 3.56 8.14 14.26
C SER A 30 3.92 9.57 13.89
N SER A 31 3.04 10.50 14.31
CA SER A 31 3.30 11.94 14.36
C SER A 31 4.48 12.32 15.25
N ASP A 32 4.91 11.45 16.16
CA ASP A 32 6.11 11.63 16.98
C ASP A 32 7.41 11.53 16.18
N LYS A 33 7.32 11.35 14.84
CA LYS A 33 8.43 11.26 13.87
C LYS A 33 9.24 9.97 13.97
N THR A 34 8.75 9.00 14.72
CA THR A 34 9.43 7.71 14.94
C THR A 34 8.69 6.55 14.28
N ILE A 35 9.45 5.50 14.04
CA ILE A 35 8.92 4.18 13.66
C ILE A 35 9.34 3.24 14.77
N LYS A 36 8.41 2.43 15.25
CA LYS A 36 8.68 1.39 16.25
C LYS A 36 8.51 0.02 15.66
N ILE A 37 9.43 -0.87 15.96
CA ILE A 37 9.42 -2.25 15.52
C ILE A 37 9.22 -3.14 16.74
N PHE A 38 8.17 -3.95 16.68
CA PHE A 38 7.82 -4.92 17.71
C PHE A 38 8.05 -6.33 17.19
N GLU A 39 8.50 -7.20 18.05
CA GLU A 39 8.48 -8.65 17.87
C GLU A 39 7.16 -9.19 18.43
N LEU A 40 6.52 -10.08 17.66
CA LEU A 40 5.25 -10.70 18.02
C LEU A 40 5.48 -12.17 18.35
N GLU A 41 5.10 -12.61 19.54
CA GLU A 41 5.18 -14.00 19.99
C GLU A 41 3.85 -14.42 20.64
N GLY A 42 3.01 -15.11 19.86
CA GLY A 42 1.65 -15.46 20.28
C GLY A 42 0.84 -14.20 20.62
N ASP A 43 0.38 -14.11 21.87
CA ASP A 43 -0.39 -12.94 22.36
C ASP A 43 0.49 -11.86 23.00
N SER A 44 1.81 -11.99 22.94
CA SER A 44 2.75 -10.99 23.47
C SER A 44 3.41 -10.16 22.37
N HIS A 45 3.76 -8.93 22.71
CA HIS A 45 4.52 -8.04 21.85
C HIS A 45 5.64 -7.39 22.65
N ARG A 46 6.79 -7.22 22.02
CA ARG A 46 7.97 -6.60 22.64
C ARG A 46 8.58 -5.58 21.70
N LEU A 47 8.72 -4.34 22.14
CA LEU A 47 9.46 -3.32 21.39
C LEU A 47 10.93 -3.75 21.26
N ILE A 48 11.42 -3.90 20.03
CA ILE A 48 12.80 -4.28 19.74
C ILE A 48 13.63 -3.12 19.23
N GLU A 49 13.01 -2.14 18.54
CA GLU A 49 13.74 -1.02 17.95
C GLU A 49 12.87 0.22 17.80
N THR A 50 13.49 1.40 17.88
CA THR A 50 12.88 2.70 17.55
C THR A 50 13.75 3.41 16.53
N LEU A 51 13.24 3.52 15.28
CA LEU A 51 13.94 4.16 14.18
C LEU A 51 13.65 5.66 14.21
N LYS A 52 14.72 6.46 14.19
CA LYS A 52 14.69 7.92 14.17
C LYS A 52 15.42 8.44 12.94
N GLY A 53 14.88 9.45 12.28
CA GLY A 53 15.51 10.03 11.09
C GLY A 53 14.59 10.92 10.26
N HIS A 54 13.26 10.77 10.42
CA HIS A 54 12.29 11.71 9.86
C HIS A 54 12.22 13.00 10.70
N GLU A 55 11.98 14.12 10.03
CA GLU A 55 11.82 15.45 10.64
C GLU A 55 10.36 15.88 10.76
N GLY A 56 9.44 15.09 10.20
CA GLY A 56 8.00 15.28 10.25
C GLY A 56 7.26 13.99 10.62
N ALA A 57 5.93 14.08 10.78
CA ALA A 57 5.06 12.94 11.01
C ALA A 57 5.32 11.83 9.99
N VAL A 58 5.41 10.58 10.42
CA VAL A 58 5.57 9.42 9.55
C VAL A 58 4.18 8.86 9.24
N TRP A 59 3.81 8.87 7.95
CA TRP A 59 2.46 8.52 7.51
C TRP A 59 2.26 7.06 7.18
N CYS A 60 3.28 6.40 6.64
CA CYS A 60 3.15 5.04 6.16
C CYS A 60 4.45 4.26 6.35
N VAL A 61 4.32 2.97 6.60
CA VAL A 61 5.40 1.99 6.62
C VAL A 61 5.05 0.79 5.75
N SER A 62 6.04 0.24 5.05
CA SER A 62 5.85 -0.90 4.17
C SER A 62 7.04 -1.84 4.23
N TRP A 63 6.79 -3.11 4.50
CA TRP A 63 7.81 -4.17 4.51
C TRP A 63 8.09 -4.66 3.10
N ALA A 64 9.37 -4.75 2.75
CA ALA A 64 9.78 -5.44 1.54
C ALA A 64 9.66 -6.96 1.70
N HIS A 65 9.54 -7.67 0.57
CA HIS A 65 9.58 -9.13 0.58
C HIS A 65 10.93 -9.64 1.12
N PRO A 66 10.96 -10.67 2.00
CA PRO A 66 12.18 -11.15 2.64
C PRO A 66 13.27 -11.66 1.69
N LYS A 67 12.94 -11.92 0.42
CA LYS A 67 13.91 -12.20 -0.65
C LYS A 67 14.99 -11.13 -0.75
N PHE A 68 14.69 -9.88 -0.40
CA PHE A 68 15.61 -8.74 -0.46
C PHE A 68 16.32 -8.47 0.87
N GLY A 69 16.00 -9.26 1.90
CA GLY A 69 16.42 -9.06 3.28
C GLY A 69 15.33 -8.41 4.12
N THR A 70 15.62 -8.15 5.39
CA THR A 70 14.69 -7.45 6.28
C THR A 70 14.79 -5.95 6.02
N ILE A 71 13.90 -5.45 5.17
CA ILE A 71 13.89 -4.05 4.70
C ILE A 71 12.50 -3.45 4.95
N LEU A 72 12.49 -2.22 5.47
CA LEU A 72 11.31 -1.40 5.70
C LEU A 72 11.45 -0.08 4.94
N ALA A 73 10.37 0.37 4.30
CA ALA A 73 10.27 1.71 3.76
C ALA A 73 9.34 2.54 4.64
N SER A 74 9.62 3.83 4.75
CA SER A 74 8.76 4.80 5.45
C SER A 74 8.60 6.08 4.65
N SER A 75 7.43 6.71 4.75
CA SER A 75 7.13 8.00 4.14
C SER A 75 6.66 9.01 5.17
N SER A 76 6.93 10.28 4.95
CA SER A 76 6.69 11.32 5.94
C SER A 76 6.21 12.65 5.35
N TYR A 77 5.62 13.44 6.24
CA TYR A 77 5.28 14.85 6.02
C TYR A 77 6.50 15.70 5.61
N ASP A 78 7.72 15.29 5.99
CA ASP A 78 8.98 15.97 5.64
C ASP A 78 9.36 15.86 4.15
N GLY A 79 8.52 15.20 3.32
CA GLY A 79 8.77 15.02 1.89
C GLY A 79 9.77 13.92 1.56
N LYS A 80 10.22 13.17 2.56
CA LYS A 80 11.23 12.11 2.38
C LYS A 80 10.63 10.71 2.41
N VAL A 81 11.33 9.82 1.72
CA VAL A 81 11.17 8.36 1.86
C VAL A 81 12.49 7.80 2.37
N LEU A 82 12.45 7.08 3.48
CA LEU A 82 13.61 6.45 4.08
C LEU A 82 13.51 4.93 3.95
N ILE A 83 14.62 4.29 3.58
CA ILE A 83 14.74 2.84 3.53
C ILE A 83 15.65 2.38 4.67
N TRP A 84 15.11 1.47 5.46
CA TRP A 84 15.74 0.90 6.64
C TRP A 84 16.06 -0.57 6.39
N ARG A 85 17.21 -1.01 6.84
CA ARG A 85 17.63 -2.41 6.74
C ARG A 85 18.15 -2.90 8.07
N GLU A 86 17.70 -4.09 8.46
CA GLU A 86 18.27 -4.81 9.59
C GLU A 86 19.64 -5.37 9.19
N GLN A 87 20.63 -5.09 10.01
CA GLN A 87 21.97 -5.65 9.87
C GLN A 87 22.08 -6.88 10.77
N GLY A 88 22.68 -7.94 10.27
CA GLY A 88 22.89 -9.16 11.06
C GLY A 88 23.71 -8.89 12.34
N SER A 89 23.59 -9.77 13.30
CA SER A 89 24.05 -9.71 14.70
C SER A 89 25.55 -9.44 14.97
N ALA A 90 26.31 -8.90 14.03
CA ALA A 90 27.75 -8.63 14.19
C ALA A 90 28.09 -7.26 14.80
N ALA A 91 27.09 -6.40 15.02
CA ALA A 91 27.33 -5.09 15.64
C ALA A 91 27.18 -5.17 17.16
N SER A 92 28.28 -5.22 17.85
CA SER A 92 28.38 -5.32 19.31
C SER A 92 27.98 -4.05 20.08
N THR A 93 27.46 -3.02 19.41
CA THR A 93 27.11 -1.74 20.08
C THR A 93 26.02 -1.01 19.27
N GLY A 94 24.74 -1.14 19.66
CA GLY A 94 23.71 -0.25 19.16
C GLY A 94 22.59 -0.94 18.39
N SER A 95 21.80 -0.14 17.68
CA SER A 95 20.67 -0.56 16.86
C SER A 95 21.08 -1.59 15.80
N SER A 96 20.29 -2.65 15.69
CA SER A 96 20.43 -3.64 14.60
C SER A 96 19.95 -3.08 13.25
N TRP A 97 19.37 -1.90 13.21
CA TRP A 97 18.81 -1.25 12.02
C TRP A 97 19.64 -0.07 11.56
N SER A 98 19.81 0.07 10.26
CA SER A 98 20.46 1.23 9.64
C SER A 98 19.61 1.81 8.52
N ARG A 99 19.65 3.13 8.36
CA ARG A 99 19.13 3.82 7.20
C ARG A 99 20.08 3.58 6.03
N VAL A 100 19.61 2.91 4.98
CA VAL A 100 20.42 2.55 3.81
C VAL A 100 20.15 3.42 2.59
N PHE A 101 19.04 4.17 2.56
CA PHE A 101 18.72 5.08 1.49
C PHE A 101 17.80 6.21 1.96
N ASP A 102 18.00 7.40 1.41
CA ASP A 102 17.22 8.61 1.65
C ASP A 102 16.82 9.19 0.29
N PHE A 103 15.52 9.31 0.05
CA PHE A 103 14.96 9.91 -1.14
C PHE A 103 14.18 11.17 -0.76
N SER A 104 14.62 12.33 -1.27
CA SER A 104 14.15 13.66 -0.86
C SER A 104 13.84 14.58 -2.05
N LEU A 105 13.38 14.03 -3.17
CA LEU A 105 13.07 14.80 -4.36
C LEU A 105 11.60 15.27 -4.44
N HIS A 106 10.73 14.82 -3.55
CA HIS A 106 9.38 15.36 -3.45
C HIS A 106 9.40 16.73 -2.77
N THR A 107 8.53 17.63 -3.26
CA THR A 107 8.42 19.01 -2.76
C THR A 107 7.32 19.18 -1.71
N ALA A 108 6.56 18.13 -1.43
CA ALA A 108 5.54 18.09 -0.40
C ALA A 108 5.52 16.72 0.30
N SER A 109 4.62 16.55 1.26
CA SER A 109 4.43 15.32 2.02
C SER A 109 4.39 14.08 1.13
N VAL A 110 5.10 13.02 1.50
CA VAL A 110 4.92 11.69 0.91
C VAL A 110 3.95 10.92 1.79
N ASN A 111 2.77 10.64 1.24
CA ASN A 111 1.63 10.13 1.98
C ASN A 111 1.62 8.62 2.12
N MET A 112 2.11 7.90 1.10
CA MET A 112 2.12 6.45 1.09
C MET A 112 3.30 5.89 0.31
N VAL A 113 3.78 4.74 0.76
CA VAL A 113 4.77 3.92 0.07
C VAL A 113 4.29 2.48 -0.03
N SER A 114 4.57 1.82 -1.15
CA SER A 114 4.17 0.44 -1.38
C SER A 114 5.22 -0.31 -2.19
N TRP A 115 5.70 -1.44 -1.66
CA TRP A 115 6.60 -2.32 -2.40
C TRP A 115 5.84 -3.10 -3.48
N ALA A 116 6.46 -3.22 -4.63
CA ALA A 116 5.96 -4.07 -5.71
C ALA A 116 6.03 -5.55 -5.31
N PRO A 117 5.22 -6.42 -5.96
CA PRO A 117 5.40 -7.86 -5.87
C PRO A 117 6.86 -8.24 -6.16
N HIS A 118 7.40 -9.16 -5.39
CA HIS A 118 8.82 -9.51 -5.42
C HIS A 118 9.32 -10.08 -6.75
N GLU A 119 8.41 -10.57 -7.57
CA GLU A 119 8.68 -11.07 -8.92
C GLU A 119 9.13 -9.94 -9.85
N ILE A 120 8.62 -8.72 -9.65
CA ILE A 120 8.98 -7.53 -10.44
C ILE A 120 10.40 -7.04 -10.10
N GLY A 121 10.86 -7.29 -8.87
CA GLY A 121 12.14 -6.82 -8.36
C GLY A 121 11.99 -6.02 -7.07
N CYS A 122 13.09 -5.42 -6.64
CA CYS A 122 13.10 -4.53 -5.47
C CYS A 122 12.67 -3.12 -5.92
N VAL A 123 11.36 -2.91 -6.01
CA VAL A 123 10.74 -1.70 -6.57
C VAL A 123 9.73 -1.14 -5.57
N LEU A 124 9.81 0.16 -5.30
CA LEU A 124 8.94 0.89 -4.38
C LEU A 124 8.23 2.03 -5.11
N ALA A 125 6.92 2.12 -4.98
CA ALA A 125 6.15 3.28 -5.43
C ALA A 125 5.83 4.19 -4.25
N CYS A 126 5.89 5.50 -4.47
CA CYS A 126 5.66 6.52 -3.46
C CYS A 126 4.65 7.54 -3.99
N ALA A 127 3.65 7.87 -3.19
CA ALA A 127 2.59 8.82 -3.50
C ALA A 127 2.80 10.14 -2.73
N SER A 128 2.84 11.27 -3.43
CA SER A 128 3.11 12.56 -2.79
C SER A 128 2.02 13.59 -3.02
N SER A 129 1.84 14.46 -2.03
CA SER A 129 0.95 15.62 -2.09
C SER A 129 1.38 16.67 -3.13
N ASP A 130 2.59 16.58 -3.69
CA ASP A 130 3.04 17.42 -4.80
C ASP A 130 2.44 17.03 -6.17
N GLY A 131 1.55 16.02 -6.19
CA GLY A 131 0.89 15.52 -7.39
C GLY A 131 1.68 14.48 -8.18
N HIS A 132 2.88 14.14 -7.72
CA HIS A 132 3.76 13.18 -8.39
C HIS A 132 3.76 11.82 -7.69
N VAL A 133 4.02 10.82 -8.50
CA VAL A 133 4.44 9.49 -8.05
C VAL A 133 5.91 9.32 -8.37
N SER A 134 6.67 8.81 -7.41
CA SER A 134 8.01 8.32 -7.68
C SER A 134 8.05 6.80 -7.59
N VAL A 135 8.80 6.18 -8.49
CA VAL A 135 9.08 4.75 -8.47
C VAL A 135 10.58 4.56 -8.31
N LEU A 136 10.98 3.96 -7.20
CA LEU A 136 12.36 3.69 -6.82
C LEU A 136 12.67 2.22 -7.13
N GLU A 137 13.77 1.95 -7.82
CA GLU A 137 14.20 0.60 -8.15
C GLU A 137 15.64 0.38 -7.67
N PHE A 138 15.87 -0.66 -6.87
CA PHE A 138 17.21 -1.11 -6.49
C PHE A 138 17.67 -2.22 -7.42
N ARG A 139 18.70 -1.92 -8.19
CA ARG A 139 19.30 -2.84 -9.15
C ARG A 139 20.79 -2.58 -9.24
N ASP A 140 21.57 -3.65 -9.44
CA ASP A 140 23.02 -3.56 -9.64
C ASP A 140 23.72 -2.75 -8.53
N ASN A 141 23.28 -2.97 -7.29
CA ASN A 141 23.77 -2.32 -6.07
C ASN A 141 23.59 -0.80 -6.04
N SER A 142 22.63 -0.26 -6.80
CA SER A 142 22.32 1.17 -6.86
C SER A 142 20.81 1.41 -6.89
N TRP A 143 20.40 2.58 -6.35
CA TRP A 143 19.04 3.06 -6.44
C TRP A 143 18.88 3.95 -7.67
N THR A 144 17.87 3.66 -8.45
CA THR A 144 17.39 4.52 -9.54
C THR A 144 15.97 4.97 -9.25
N HIS A 145 15.53 6.06 -9.87
CA HIS A 145 14.17 6.57 -9.66
C HIS A 145 13.58 7.11 -10.96
N GLN A 146 12.25 7.10 -10.99
CA GLN A 146 11.44 7.82 -11.97
C GLN A 146 10.41 8.65 -11.19
N ILE A 147 10.22 9.90 -11.58
CA ILE A 147 9.19 10.78 -11.04
C ILE A 147 8.33 11.25 -12.20
N PHE A 148 7.02 11.20 -12.05
CA PHE A 148 6.08 11.69 -13.05
C PHE A 148 4.84 12.28 -12.39
N HIS A 149 4.21 13.23 -13.04
CA HIS A 149 2.97 13.84 -12.60
C HIS A 149 1.82 12.84 -12.75
N ALA A 150 1.10 12.59 -11.64
CA ALA A 150 0.02 11.62 -11.58
C ALA A 150 -1.35 12.27 -11.39
N HIS A 151 -1.50 13.18 -10.44
CA HIS A 151 -2.77 13.81 -10.09
C HIS A 151 -2.64 15.31 -9.94
N GLY A 152 -3.66 16.05 -10.35
CA GLY A 152 -3.63 17.52 -10.35
C GLY A 152 -3.61 18.18 -8.96
N MET A 153 -4.10 17.48 -7.92
CA MET A 153 -4.25 18.03 -6.57
C MET A 153 -3.55 17.20 -5.48
N GLY A 154 -2.62 16.34 -5.86
CA GLY A 154 -1.91 15.48 -4.91
C GLY A 154 -2.32 14.01 -5.01
N VAL A 155 -1.36 13.13 -4.70
CA VAL A 155 -1.55 11.67 -4.64
C VAL A 155 -1.59 11.25 -3.18
N ASN A 156 -2.67 10.57 -2.79
CA ASN A 156 -2.87 10.15 -1.41
C ASN A 156 -2.43 8.71 -1.17
N SER A 157 -2.61 7.84 -2.16
CA SER A 157 -2.39 6.41 -2.01
C SER A 157 -1.89 5.75 -3.29
N VAL A 158 -1.19 4.63 -3.13
CA VAL A 158 -0.67 3.80 -4.23
C VAL A 158 -0.72 2.32 -3.84
N SER A 159 -1.11 1.45 -4.78
CA SER A 159 -1.15 0.00 -4.57
C SER A 159 -0.77 -0.76 -5.83
N TRP A 160 0.12 -1.74 -5.71
CA TRP A 160 0.56 -2.56 -6.83
C TRP A 160 -0.45 -3.64 -7.19
N ALA A 161 -0.58 -3.90 -8.48
CA ALA A 161 -1.24 -5.09 -9.00
C ALA A 161 -0.37 -6.35 -8.75
N PRO A 162 -0.97 -7.55 -8.67
CA PRO A 162 -0.21 -8.79 -8.74
C PRO A 162 0.67 -8.85 -9.99
N ALA A 163 1.85 -9.45 -9.88
CA ALA A 163 2.77 -9.61 -11.01
C ALA A 163 2.24 -10.57 -12.08
N ALA A 164 1.34 -11.48 -11.71
CA ALA A 164 0.70 -12.43 -12.61
C ALA A 164 -0.61 -11.86 -13.19
N VAL A 165 -0.86 -12.17 -14.46
CA VAL A 165 -2.12 -11.79 -15.10
C VAL A 165 -3.28 -12.58 -14.49
N PRO A 166 -4.41 -11.97 -14.13
CA PRO A 166 -5.58 -12.67 -13.64
C PRO A 166 -6.05 -13.74 -14.64
N GLY A 167 -6.40 -14.92 -14.12
CA GLY A 167 -6.79 -16.08 -14.93
C GLY A 167 -5.64 -16.87 -15.54
N SER A 168 -4.39 -16.46 -15.39
CA SER A 168 -3.22 -17.17 -15.94
C SER A 168 -3.02 -18.57 -15.35
N ILE A 169 -3.48 -18.82 -14.13
CA ILE A 169 -3.46 -20.15 -13.51
C ILE A 169 -4.47 -21.09 -14.17
N ILE A 170 -5.62 -20.56 -14.61
CA ILE A 170 -6.73 -21.35 -15.17
C ILE A 170 -6.53 -21.58 -16.69
N SER A 171 -5.85 -20.67 -17.37
CA SER A 171 -5.60 -20.73 -18.81
C SER A 171 -4.16 -20.32 -19.14
N PRO A 172 -3.18 -21.21 -18.99
CA PRO A 172 -1.76 -20.91 -19.25
C PRO A 172 -1.47 -20.44 -20.68
N ALA A 173 -2.31 -20.80 -21.65
CA ALA A 173 -2.17 -20.45 -23.06
C ALA A 173 -2.42 -18.96 -23.38
N ARG A 174 -2.99 -18.17 -22.45
CA ARG A 174 -3.19 -16.72 -22.60
C ARG A 174 -2.13 -15.88 -21.87
N GLY A 175 -1.29 -16.50 -21.07
CA GLY A 175 -0.22 -15.84 -20.34
C GLY A 175 1.00 -15.64 -21.22
N GLY A 176 1.17 -14.45 -21.78
CA GLY A 176 2.51 -14.03 -22.17
C GLY A 176 3.44 -14.17 -20.96
N THR A 177 4.68 -14.60 -21.17
CA THR A 177 5.73 -14.79 -20.15
C THR A 177 6.20 -13.47 -19.50
N GLY A 178 5.46 -12.36 -19.68
CA GLY A 178 5.78 -11.03 -19.19
C GLY A 178 5.17 -10.77 -17.83
N GLN A 179 6.01 -10.38 -16.87
CA GLN A 179 5.55 -9.82 -15.59
C GLN A 179 4.82 -8.50 -15.84
N VAL A 180 3.64 -8.36 -15.24
CA VAL A 180 2.87 -7.11 -15.32
C VAL A 180 3.42 -6.13 -14.28
N ARG A 181 3.99 -5.03 -14.74
CA ARG A 181 4.38 -3.91 -13.87
C ARG A 181 3.27 -2.85 -13.92
N ARG A 182 2.32 -2.96 -13.02
CA ARG A 182 1.11 -2.14 -12.98
C ARG A 182 0.79 -1.77 -11.55
N PHE A 183 0.29 -0.56 -11.34
CA PHE A 183 -0.21 -0.11 -10.05
C PHE A 183 -1.37 0.88 -10.20
N VAL A 184 -2.08 1.14 -9.11
CA VAL A 184 -3.18 2.09 -9.02
C VAL A 184 -2.81 3.21 -8.05
N THR A 185 -3.30 4.43 -8.34
CA THR A 185 -3.19 5.59 -7.45
C THR A 185 -4.54 6.23 -7.19
N GLY A 186 -4.71 6.78 -6.00
CA GLY A 186 -5.85 7.61 -5.62
C GLY A 186 -5.41 9.03 -5.32
N GLY A 187 -6.11 10.01 -5.87
CA GLY A 187 -5.76 11.41 -5.77
C GLY A 187 -6.81 12.30 -5.11
N SER A 188 -6.37 13.48 -4.70
CA SER A 188 -7.24 14.56 -4.20
C SER A 188 -8.04 15.24 -5.34
N ASP A 189 -7.83 14.84 -6.57
CA ASP A 189 -8.62 15.21 -7.75
C ASP A 189 -9.84 14.27 -7.96
N ASN A 190 -10.19 13.44 -6.97
CA ASN A 190 -11.30 12.49 -6.95
C ASN A 190 -11.15 11.32 -7.92
N LEU A 191 -9.98 11.20 -8.55
CA LEU A 191 -9.72 10.19 -9.56
C LEU A 191 -8.95 9.00 -8.97
N VAL A 192 -9.21 7.84 -9.56
CA VAL A 192 -8.40 6.64 -9.41
C VAL A 192 -7.76 6.36 -10.77
N LYS A 193 -6.42 6.24 -10.82
CA LYS A 193 -5.70 6.05 -12.08
C LYS A 193 -4.88 4.77 -12.05
N ILE A 194 -4.91 4.04 -13.16
CA ILE A 194 -4.12 2.82 -13.35
C ILE A 194 -2.93 3.15 -14.25
N TRP A 195 -1.76 2.70 -13.84
CA TRP A 195 -0.48 2.97 -14.48
C TRP A 195 0.17 1.69 -14.95
N ASP A 196 0.54 1.64 -16.22
CA ASP A 196 1.26 0.54 -16.84
C ASP A 196 2.68 0.96 -17.18
N TYR A 197 3.64 0.08 -16.88
CA TYR A 197 5.00 0.25 -17.31
C TYR A 197 5.17 -0.11 -18.78
N ASN A 198 5.67 0.81 -19.56
CA ASN A 198 6.06 0.58 -20.95
C ASN A 198 7.56 0.23 -21.00
N PRO A 199 7.94 -1.00 -21.38
CA PRO A 199 9.34 -1.42 -21.41
C PRO A 199 10.16 -0.74 -22.52
N GLU A 200 9.52 -0.27 -23.60
CA GLU A 200 10.21 0.41 -24.71
C GLU A 200 10.64 1.81 -24.31
N SER A 201 9.71 2.60 -23.76
CA SER A 201 10.00 3.96 -23.27
C SER A 201 10.62 3.97 -21.88
N LYS A 202 10.56 2.84 -21.15
CA LYS A 202 10.97 2.70 -19.74
C LYS A 202 10.24 3.68 -18.82
N THR A 203 8.98 4.00 -19.10
CA THR A 203 8.17 4.95 -18.35
C THR A 203 6.83 4.34 -17.95
N TYR A 204 6.21 4.90 -16.92
CA TYR A 204 4.84 4.59 -16.56
C TYR A 204 3.88 5.51 -17.30
N THR A 205 2.82 4.94 -17.88
CA THR A 205 1.78 5.67 -18.59
C THR A 205 0.42 5.31 -18.02
N THR A 206 -0.51 6.26 -18.00
CA THR A 206 -1.89 6.01 -17.56
C THR A 206 -2.58 5.10 -18.57
N SER A 207 -3.06 3.96 -18.11
CA SER A 207 -3.85 3.04 -18.93
C SER A 207 -5.35 3.26 -18.76
N ASN A 208 -5.79 3.57 -17.55
CA ASN A 208 -7.20 3.85 -17.25
C ASN A 208 -7.33 5.00 -16.23
N VAL A 209 -8.38 5.80 -16.40
CA VAL A 209 -8.88 6.75 -15.42
C VAL A 209 -10.25 6.28 -14.98
N LEU A 210 -10.39 5.98 -13.69
CA LEU A 210 -11.63 5.48 -13.11
C LEU A 210 -12.32 6.64 -12.39
N GLU A 211 -13.43 7.09 -12.96
CA GLU A 211 -14.21 8.22 -12.47
C GLU A 211 -15.44 7.73 -11.72
N GLY A 212 -15.79 8.41 -10.62
CA GLY A 212 -16.99 8.08 -9.86
C GLY A 212 -17.04 8.67 -8.47
N HIS A 213 -15.89 8.84 -7.79
CA HIS A 213 -15.87 9.56 -6.52
C HIS A 213 -16.13 11.05 -6.70
N THR A 214 -16.80 11.65 -5.72
CA THR A 214 -17.17 13.09 -5.74
C THR A 214 -16.32 13.94 -4.81
N ASP A 215 -15.42 13.29 -4.05
CA ASP A 215 -14.46 13.93 -3.15
C ASP A 215 -13.16 13.11 -3.12
N TRP A 216 -12.17 13.58 -2.40
CA TRP A 216 -10.81 13.03 -2.37
C TRP A 216 -10.80 11.52 -2.16
N VAL A 217 -10.09 10.82 -3.03
CA VAL A 217 -9.76 9.41 -2.82
C VAL A 217 -8.65 9.35 -1.78
N ARG A 218 -8.96 8.73 -0.64
CA ARG A 218 -8.05 8.64 0.51
C ARG A 218 -7.13 7.44 0.43
N ASP A 219 -7.68 6.31 -0.02
CA ASP A 219 -6.91 5.07 -0.12
C ASP A 219 -7.33 4.25 -1.33
N VAL A 220 -6.40 3.49 -1.87
CA VAL A 220 -6.64 2.50 -2.93
C VAL A 220 -5.91 1.20 -2.60
N ALA A 221 -6.56 0.09 -2.87
CA ALA A 221 -5.98 -1.23 -2.68
C ALA A 221 -6.29 -2.13 -3.89
N TRP A 222 -5.26 -2.66 -4.52
CA TRP A 222 -5.42 -3.71 -5.54
C TRP A 222 -5.52 -5.07 -4.86
N SER A 223 -6.54 -5.86 -5.20
CA SER A 223 -6.68 -7.21 -4.66
C SER A 223 -5.53 -8.10 -5.11
N PRO A 224 -4.88 -8.85 -4.20
CA PRO A 224 -3.82 -9.79 -4.55
C PRO A 224 -4.34 -11.04 -5.28
N SER A 225 -5.65 -11.19 -5.48
CA SER A 225 -6.23 -12.34 -6.18
C SER A 225 -5.81 -12.38 -7.65
N ILE A 226 -5.35 -13.54 -8.09
CA ILE A 226 -4.96 -13.83 -9.48
C ILE A 226 -5.93 -14.82 -10.15
N LEU A 227 -7.07 -15.11 -9.53
CA LEU A 227 -8.00 -16.13 -10.00
C LEU A 227 -8.66 -15.74 -11.32
N SER A 228 -9.81 -15.10 -11.31
CA SER A 228 -10.58 -14.84 -12.53
C SER A 228 -10.78 -13.36 -12.85
N ARG A 229 -10.87 -12.50 -11.85
CA ARG A 229 -11.14 -11.08 -12.01
C ARG A 229 -10.13 -10.24 -11.25
N SER A 230 -9.88 -9.04 -11.78
CA SER A 230 -9.15 -8.01 -11.05
C SER A 230 -10.12 -7.16 -10.24
N TYR A 231 -9.76 -6.89 -8.99
CA TYR A 231 -10.51 -5.99 -8.13
C TYR A 231 -9.59 -4.89 -7.61
N ILE A 232 -10.10 -3.66 -7.63
CA ILE A 232 -9.49 -2.52 -6.96
C ILE A 232 -10.55 -1.96 -6.00
N ALA A 233 -10.19 -1.71 -4.75
CA ALA A 233 -11.02 -0.96 -3.83
C ALA A 233 -10.47 0.46 -3.72
N SER A 234 -11.35 1.46 -3.69
CA SER A 234 -11.00 2.85 -3.41
C SER A 234 -11.89 3.41 -2.32
N ALA A 235 -11.29 4.05 -1.33
CA ALA A 235 -11.94 4.71 -0.21
C ALA A 235 -11.93 6.22 -0.42
N SER A 236 -13.02 6.90 -0.11
CA SER A 236 -13.13 8.33 -0.34
C SER A 236 -13.73 9.12 0.82
N GLN A 237 -13.43 10.39 0.81
CA GLN A 237 -14.03 11.41 1.68
C GLN A 237 -15.52 11.61 1.36
N ASP A 238 -15.99 11.20 0.18
CA ASP A 238 -17.40 11.20 -0.20
C ASP A 238 -18.26 10.17 0.56
N LYS A 239 -17.68 9.48 1.55
CA LYS A 239 -18.29 8.44 2.38
C LYS A 239 -18.63 7.17 1.62
N THR A 240 -17.94 6.91 0.53
CA THR A 240 -18.14 5.68 -0.25
C THR A 240 -16.86 4.89 -0.39
N VAL A 241 -17.01 3.59 -0.56
CA VAL A 241 -16.01 2.72 -1.15
C VAL A 241 -16.52 2.29 -2.52
N ARG A 242 -15.66 2.40 -3.53
CA ARG A 242 -15.93 1.82 -4.84
C ARG A 242 -15.07 0.59 -5.06
N ILE A 243 -15.71 -0.48 -5.49
CA ILE A 243 -15.05 -1.71 -5.88
C ILE A 243 -15.09 -1.77 -7.40
N TRP A 244 -13.95 -1.58 -8.00
CA TRP A 244 -13.75 -1.62 -9.44
C TRP A 244 -13.40 -3.04 -9.84
N THR A 245 -14.12 -3.56 -10.83
CA THR A 245 -13.97 -4.94 -11.29
C THR A 245 -13.65 -4.96 -12.77
N SER A 246 -12.65 -5.73 -13.17
CA SER A 246 -12.30 -5.99 -14.56
C SER A 246 -12.25 -7.48 -14.83
N ASP A 247 -12.83 -7.89 -15.95
CA ASP A 247 -12.87 -9.27 -16.38
C ASP A 247 -11.65 -9.58 -17.28
N PRO A 248 -11.04 -10.77 -17.21
CA PRO A 248 -9.92 -11.16 -18.07
C PRO A 248 -10.23 -11.14 -19.57
N SER A 249 -11.51 -11.27 -19.95
CA SER A 249 -11.96 -11.17 -21.35
C SER A 249 -11.92 -9.72 -21.87
N SER A 250 -11.93 -8.73 -20.96
CA SER A 250 -11.95 -7.31 -21.26
C SER A 250 -11.10 -6.53 -20.24
N PRO A 251 -9.77 -6.74 -20.19
CA PRO A 251 -8.91 -6.33 -19.08
C PRO A 251 -8.78 -4.80 -18.91
N ASN A 252 -9.22 -4.02 -19.90
CA ASN A 252 -9.19 -2.54 -19.83
C ASN A 252 -10.58 -1.94 -19.60
N VAL A 253 -11.60 -2.77 -19.42
CA VAL A 253 -12.96 -2.31 -19.09
C VAL A 253 -13.18 -2.53 -17.59
N TRP A 254 -13.47 -1.44 -16.89
CA TRP A 254 -13.71 -1.44 -15.46
C TRP A 254 -15.14 -1.04 -15.16
N THR A 255 -15.81 -1.83 -14.34
CA THR A 255 -17.12 -1.54 -13.77
C THR A 255 -16.99 -1.27 -12.28
N SER A 256 -17.86 -0.45 -11.70
CA SER A 256 -17.78 -0.17 -10.27
C SER A 256 -19.06 -0.53 -9.54
N THR A 257 -18.91 -1.07 -8.34
CA THR A 257 -19.94 -1.22 -7.32
C THR A 257 -19.66 -0.26 -6.20
N GLN A 258 -20.67 0.50 -5.77
CA GLN A 258 -20.54 1.47 -4.68
C GLN A 258 -21.07 0.87 -3.37
N LEU A 259 -20.30 1.06 -2.29
CA LEU A 259 -20.70 0.80 -0.91
C LEU A 259 -20.79 2.12 -0.17
N GLU A 260 -21.88 2.34 0.56
CA GLU A 260 -22.15 3.59 1.29
C GLU A 260 -21.83 3.44 2.76
N PHE A 261 -21.31 4.51 3.37
CA PHE A 261 -20.93 4.59 4.77
C PHE A 261 -21.46 5.89 5.38
N ASP A 262 -21.65 5.91 6.69
CA ASP A 262 -22.12 7.08 7.41
C ASP A 262 -21.05 8.16 7.59
N ALA A 263 -19.76 7.76 7.57
CA ALA A 263 -18.60 8.62 7.75
C ALA A 263 -17.61 8.51 6.61
N VAL A 264 -16.64 9.43 6.58
CA VAL A 264 -15.49 9.39 5.66
C VAL A 264 -14.78 8.04 5.77
N VAL A 265 -14.44 7.44 4.64
CA VAL A 265 -13.65 6.19 4.63
C VAL A 265 -12.17 6.53 4.45
N TRP A 266 -11.35 6.03 5.39
CA TRP A 266 -9.93 6.35 5.45
C TRP A 266 -9.05 5.30 4.81
N ARG A 267 -9.31 4.02 5.07
CA ARG A 267 -8.47 2.91 4.59
C ARG A 267 -9.28 1.73 4.09
N VAL A 268 -8.72 1.06 3.11
CA VAL A 268 -9.21 -0.21 2.55
C VAL A 268 -8.06 -1.22 2.46
N SER A 269 -8.32 -2.47 2.82
CA SER A 269 -7.30 -3.51 2.80
C SER A 269 -7.91 -4.85 2.41
N TRP A 270 -7.27 -5.55 1.50
CA TRP A 270 -7.67 -6.90 1.10
C TRP A 270 -7.05 -7.97 1.99
N SER A 271 -7.79 -9.04 2.23
CA SER A 271 -7.20 -10.27 2.75
C SER A 271 -6.14 -10.82 1.80
N LEU A 272 -5.23 -11.65 2.28
CA LEU A 272 -4.20 -12.29 1.47
C LEU A 272 -4.77 -13.11 0.31
N SER A 273 -5.96 -13.69 0.47
CA SER A 273 -6.69 -14.40 -0.59
C SER A 273 -7.39 -13.47 -1.58
N GLY A 274 -7.49 -12.17 -1.28
CA GLY A 274 -8.11 -11.16 -2.12
C GLY A 274 -9.64 -11.25 -2.23
N ASN A 275 -10.31 -11.96 -1.31
CA ASN A 275 -11.76 -12.19 -1.35
C ASN A 275 -12.52 -11.52 -0.20
N VAL A 276 -11.84 -10.96 0.77
CA VAL A 276 -12.42 -10.16 1.86
C VAL A 276 -11.79 -8.80 1.87
N LEU A 277 -12.61 -7.77 1.91
CA LEU A 277 -12.21 -6.37 2.01
C LEU A 277 -12.49 -5.87 3.43
N ALA A 278 -11.47 -5.36 4.09
CA ALA A 278 -11.59 -4.59 5.33
C ALA A 278 -11.70 -3.11 4.99
N VAL A 279 -12.61 -2.42 5.64
CA VAL A 279 -12.86 -0.98 5.46
C VAL A 279 -12.87 -0.31 6.82
N SER A 280 -12.09 0.76 6.99
CA SER A 280 -12.09 1.58 8.20
C SER A 280 -12.48 3.03 7.89
N GLY A 281 -13.31 3.59 8.73
CA GLY A 281 -13.90 4.92 8.55
C GLY A 281 -13.68 5.87 9.72
N GLY A 282 -14.18 7.10 9.56
CA GLY A 282 -14.14 8.14 10.59
C GLY A 282 -15.12 7.92 11.74
N ASP A 283 -15.90 6.86 11.70
CA ASP A 283 -16.77 6.39 12.77
C ASP A 283 -16.08 5.46 13.77
N ASN A 284 -14.76 5.27 13.63
CA ASN A 284 -13.92 4.36 14.40
C ASN A 284 -14.32 2.88 14.30
N LYS A 285 -15.03 2.52 13.24
CA LYS A 285 -15.41 1.13 12.96
C LYS A 285 -14.57 0.51 11.87
N VAL A 286 -14.36 -0.79 11.97
CA VAL A 286 -13.79 -1.60 10.92
C VAL A 286 -14.82 -2.64 10.49
N SER A 287 -15.20 -2.63 9.22
CA SER A 287 -16.15 -3.57 8.66
C SER A 287 -15.49 -4.49 7.63
N LEU A 288 -15.94 -5.74 7.58
CA LEU A 288 -15.49 -6.75 6.61
C LEU A 288 -16.57 -6.99 5.57
N TRP A 289 -16.16 -6.98 4.31
CA TRP A 289 -17.03 -7.13 3.15
C TRP A 289 -16.58 -8.27 2.25
N LYS A 290 -17.52 -8.96 1.64
CA LYS A 290 -17.27 -10.07 0.72
C LYS A 290 -18.28 -10.09 -0.41
N GLU A 291 -17.84 -10.50 -1.61
CA GLU A 291 -18.74 -10.78 -2.73
C GLU A 291 -19.45 -12.12 -2.52
N ASN A 292 -20.78 -12.13 -2.65
CA ASN A 292 -21.57 -13.34 -2.59
C ASN A 292 -21.61 -14.05 -3.96
N LEU A 293 -22.23 -15.24 -4.03
CA LEU A 293 -22.31 -16.03 -5.25
C LEU A 293 -23.14 -15.37 -6.38
N LYS A 294 -23.88 -14.30 -6.06
CA LYS A 294 -24.67 -13.51 -7.02
C LYS A 294 -23.91 -12.29 -7.54
N GLY A 295 -22.66 -12.09 -7.12
CA GLY A 295 -21.85 -10.94 -7.49
C GLY A 295 -22.21 -9.65 -6.73
N GLN A 296 -22.86 -9.75 -5.58
CA GLN A 296 -23.21 -8.62 -4.72
C GLN A 296 -22.26 -8.56 -3.53
N TRP A 297 -21.85 -7.36 -3.15
CA TRP A 297 -21.00 -7.13 -1.98
C TRP A 297 -21.85 -7.01 -0.74
N GLU A 298 -21.56 -7.81 0.27
CA GLU A 298 -22.28 -7.89 1.54
C GLU A 298 -21.33 -7.68 2.70
N LYS A 299 -21.81 -6.93 3.70
CA LYS A 299 -21.10 -6.79 4.97
C LYS A 299 -21.20 -8.11 5.74
N VAL A 300 -20.04 -8.69 6.03
CA VAL A 300 -19.93 -9.97 6.76
C VAL A 300 -19.95 -9.73 8.27
N LYS A 301 -19.21 -8.71 8.72
CA LYS A 301 -19.02 -8.45 10.15
C LYS A 301 -18.49 -7.04 10.36
N ASP A 302 -18.86 -6.43 11.48
CA ASP A 302 -18.11 -5.32 12.09
C ASP A 302 -17.13 -5.90 13.11
N ILE A 303 -15.89 -5.38 13.11
CA ILE A 303 -14.92 -5.68 14.17
C ILE A 303 -15.14 -4.63 15.25
N GLU A 304 -15.65 -5.08 16.37
CA GLU A 304 -15.80 -4.28 17.59
C GLU A 304 -14.54 -4.45 18.45
N GLU A 305 -14.15 -3.39 19.16
CA GLU A 305 -13.04 -3.40 20.12
C GLU A 305 -13.30 -4.35 21.30
#